data_bc92127a4613d0d5c6738eb68eeb0ed8
#
_entry.id   bc92127a4613d0d5c6738eb68eeb0ed8
#
_cell.length_a   1.000
_cell.length_b   1.000
_cell.length_c   1.000
_cell.angle_alpha   90.00
_cell.angle_beta   90.00
_cell.angle_gamma   90.00
#
_symmetry.space_group_name_H-M   'P 1'
#
loop_
_entity.id
_entity.type
_entity.pdbx_description
1 polymer ?
#
loop_
_entity_poly.entity_id
_entity_poly.type
_entity_poly.pdbx_seq_one_letter_code
_entity_poly.pdbx_strand_id
1 'polypeptide(L)'
;MKIGGFQKTSLLDYPECISAIIWTMGCNFRCPFCYNKQIVLGDAEEMPEKEILSFLEKRKGLLEGLVITGGEPLLQEDITAFAEKVKKLGYPVKIDTNGTYPEKLKELIDKKLVDYVAMDVKAPKNKYNQLTGAKTDIFKIEKSIEVIKADAPDYEFRTTFVPGLLKKEDIVEIAKWLDGAKRFYLQQFKNNSPLMSSKLDNVAPYSKEYLNETLNEIKPFFKNCYVRGV
;
A
#
# COMPACT_ATOMS: atom_id res chain seq x y z
N MET A 1 -2.56 0.04 19.10
CA MET A 1 -2.84 0.23 17.65
C MET A 1 -4.19 -0.37 17.31
N LYS A 2 -5.03 0.34 16.58
CA LYS A 2 -6.36 -0.16 16.19
C LYS A 2 -6.24 -1.09 14.98
N ILE A 3 -6.45 -2.39 15.20
CA ILE A 3 -6.35 -3.43 14.16
C ILE A 3 -7.77 -3.95 13.88
N GLY A 4 -8.24 -3.83 12.65
CA GLY A 4 -9.58 -4.27 12.22
C GLY A 4 -9.57 -5.51 11.32
N GLY A 5 -8.42 -6.13 11.13
CA GLY A 5 -8.31 -7.36 10.35
C GLY A 5 -6.97 -8.05 10.53
N PHE A 6 -7.00 -9.38 10.40
CA PHE A 6 -5.81 -10.22 10.51
C PHE A 6 -5.92 -11.44 9.61
N GLN A 7 -4.97 -11.58 8.71
CA GLN A 7 -4.77 -12.79 7.89
C GLN A 7 -3.53 -13.52 8.38
N LYS A 8 -3.73 -14.76 8.78
CA LYS A 8 -2.69 -15.58 9.43
C LYS A 8 -1.55 -15.99 8.51
N THR A 9 -1.79 -16.07 7.20
CA THR A 9 -0.78 -16.48 6.22
C THR A 9 -1.11 -15.91 4.85
N SER A 10 -0.11 -15.33 4.20
CA SER A 10 -0.12 -14.90 2.79
C SER A 10 1.19 -15.27 2.12
N LEU A 11 1.10 -15.65 0.83
CA LEU A 11 2.24 -15.94 -0.05
C LEU A 11 2.44 -14.85 -1.10
N LEU A 12 1.63 -13.77 -1.07
CA LEU A 12 1.57 -12.77 -2.15
C LEU A 12 1.91 -11.35 -1.70
N ASP A 13 1.70 -11.05 -0.40
CA ASP A 13 1.69 -9.67 0.06
C ASP A 13 3.06 -9.16 0.50
N TYR A 14 3.98 -10.07 0.82
CA TYR A 14 5.38 -9.74 1.07
C TYR A 14 6.25 -10.48 0.05
N PRO A 15 7.00 -9.80 -0.83
CA PRO A 15 7.84 -10.48 -1.82
C PRO A 15 8.79 -11.48 -1.18
N GLU A 16 8.80 -12.71 -1.70
CA GLU A 16 9.69 -13.79 -1.27
C GLU A 16 9.55 -14.25 0.19
N CYS A 17 8.47 -13.82 0.90
CA CYS A 17 8.23 -14.16 2.30
C CYS A 17 6.85 -14.77 2.53
N ILE A 18 6.78 -15.84 3.31
CA ILE A 18 5.52 -16.32 3.90
C ILE A 18 5.18 -15.38 5.06
N SER A 19 4.16 -14.54 4.87
CA SER A 19 3.86 -13.47 5.82
C SER A 19 2.47 -13.58 6.43
N ALA A 20 2.29 -13.02 7.63
CA ALA A 20 0.98 -12.63 8.12
C ALA A 20 0.66 -11.19 7.70
N ILE A 21 -0.62 -10.81 7.72
CA ILE A 21 -1.06 -9.46 7.36
C ILE A 21 -1.97 -8.92 8.45
N ILE A 22 -1.77 -7.68 8.85
CA ILE A 22 -2.72 -6.93 9.69
C ILE A 22 -3.25 -5.71 8.93
N TRP A 23 -4.53 -5.39 9.15
CA TRP A 23 -5.18 -4.19 8.64
C TRP A 23 -5.45 -3.21 9.78
N THR A 24 -4.79 -2.06 9.76
CA THR A 24 -5.04 -0.97 10.71
C THR A 24 -6.31 -0.21 10.33
N MET A 25 -7.09 0.18 11.31
CA MET A 25 -8.35 0.92 11.10
C MET A 25 -8.11 2.42 10.90
N GLY A 26 -8.96 3.02 10.08
CA GLY A 26 -8.93 4.43 9.74
C GLY A 26 -8.02 4.74 8.56
N CYS A 27 -8.42 5.70 7.78
CA CYS A 27 -7.65 6.25 6.66
C CYS A 27 -8.01 7.73 6.49
N ASN A 28 -7.04 8.52 6.10
CA ASN A 28 -7.25 9.93 5.75
C ASN A 28 -7.74 10.11 4.30
N PHE A 29 -7.83 9.04 3.51
CA PHE A 29 -8.41 9.04 2.16
C PHE A 29 -9.80 8.40 2.13
N ARG A 30 -10.57 8.73 1.09
CA ARG A 30 -11.89 8.18 0.76
C ARG A 30 -11.93 7.78 -0.72
N CYS A 31 -10.89 7.05 -1.16
CA CYS A 31 -10.75 6.62 -2.55
C CYS A 31 -12.02 5.90 -3.03
N PRO A 32 -12.66 6.33 -4.13
CA PRO A 32 -13.93 5.73 -4.57
C PRO A 32 -13.83 4.25 -4.91
N PHE A 33 -12.65 3.79 -5.28
CA PHE A 33 -12.34 2.39 -5.63
C PHE A 33 -11.82 1.54 -4.45
N CYS A 34 -11.87 2.06 -3.21
CA CYS A 34 -11.42 1.31 -2.04
C CYS A 34 -12.43 0.21 -1.69
N TYR A 35 -11.98 -1.03 -1.61
CA TYR A 35 -12.77 -2.20 -1.20
C TYR A 35 -12.70 -2.48 0.30
N ASN A 36 -11.82 -1.81 1.05
CA ASN A 36 -11.68 -1.95 2.50
C ASN A 36 -12.54 -0.93 3.28
N LYS A 37 -13.80 -0.75 2.88
CA LYS A 37 -14.68 0.30 3.42
C LYS A 37 -14.79 0.26 4.94
N GLN A 38 -15.02 -0.91 5.53
CA GLN A 38 -15.16 -1.06 7.00
C GLN A 38 -13.87 -0.67 7.74
N ILE A 39 -12.72 -1.07 7.20
CA ILE A 39 -11.40 -0.72 7.74
C ILE A 39 -11.18 0.80 7.66
N VAL A 40 -11.45 1.40 6.50
CA VAL A 40 -11.24 2.84 6.24
C VAL A 40 -12.13 3.72 7.12
N LEU A 41 -13.38 3.30 7.36
CA LEU A 41 -14.34 4.03 8.19
C LEU A 41 -14.16 3.76 9.69
N GLY A 42 -13.41 2.72 10.06
CA GLY A 42 -13.22 2.33 11.45
C GLY A 42 -14.39 1.53 12.02
N ASP A 43 -15.21 0.92 11.15
CA ASP A 43 -16.41 0.16 11.51
C ASP A 43 -16.13 -1.35 11.70
N ALA A 44 -14.88 -1.79 11.47
CA ALA A 44 -14.48 -3.17 11.69
C ALA A 44 -14.35 -3.50 13.19
N GLU A 45 -14.55 -4.78 13.54
CA GLU A 45 -14.31 -5.25 14.90
C GLU A 45 -12.82 -5.15 15.24
N GLU A 46 -12.51 -4.55 16.38
CA GLU A 46 -11.13 -4.35 16.82
C GLU A 46 -10.53 -5.65 17.36
N MET A 47 -9.36 -6.02 16.86
CA MET A 47 -8.59 -7.17 17.31
C MET A 47 -7.50 -6.71 18.29
N PRO A 48 -7.39 -7.37 19.48
CA PRO A 48 -6.35 -7.03 20.44
C PRO A 48 -4.94 -7.26 19.91
N GLU A 49 -4.08 -6.26 20.01
CA GLU A 49 -2.66 -6.35 19.60
C GLU A 49 -1.95 -7.56 20.22
N LYS A 50 -2.28 -7.88 21.48
CA LYS A 50 -1.72 -9.02 22.22
C LYS A 50 -1.97 -10.36 21.52
N GLU A 51 -3.13 -10.52 20.86
CA GLU A 51 -3.46 -11.74 20.13
C GLU A 51 -2.56 -11.91 18.90
N ILE A 52 -2.33 -10.81 18.19
CA ILE A 52 -1.45 -10.79 17.00
C ILE A 52 -0.02 -11.16 17.43
N LEU A 53 0.52 -10.51 18.47
CA LEU A 53 1.88 -10.78 18.95
C LEU A 53 2.02 -12.22 19.47
N SER A 54 1.02 -12.73 20.22
CA SER A 54 1.01 -14.12 20.66
C SER A 54 0.96 -15.12 19.50
N PHE A 55 0.20 -14.81 18.44
CA PHE A 55 0.17 -15.63 17.24
C PHE A 55 1.54 -15.64 16.55
N LEU A 56 2.15 -14.48 16.33
CA LEU A 56 3.47 -14.37 15.72
C LEU A 56 4.51 -15.17 16.51
N GLU A 57 4.49 -15.08 17.85
CA GLU A 57 5.42 -15.83 18.69
C GLU A 57 5.30 -17.35 18.50
N LYS A 58 4.06 -17.85 18.44
CA LYS A 58 3.79 -19.29 18.19
C LYS A 58 4.16 -19.75 16.77
N ARG A 59 4.39 -18.82 15.84
CA ARG A 59 4.67 -19.10 14.43
C ARG A 59 6.13 -18.83 14.02
N LYS A 60 7.01 -18.62 14.98
CA LYS A 60 8.46 -18.50 14.70
C LYS A 60 8.96 -19.73 13.95
N GLY A 61 9.70 -19.49 12.87
CA GLY A 61 10.21 -20.53 11.97
C GLY A 61 9.21 -21.07 10.94
N LEU A 62 7.93 -20.64 11.00
CA LEU A 62 6.90 -20.96 10.00
C LEU A 62 6.47 -19.76 9.17
N LEU A 63 6.49 -18.58 9.78
CA LEU A 63 6.30 -17.30 9.12
C LEU A 63 7.64 -16.59 9.00
N GLU A 64 7.79 -15.82 7.94
CA GLU A 64 9.03 -15.13 7.58
C GLU A 64 8.88 -13.61 7.65
N GLY A 65 7.64 -13.08 7.78
CA GLY A 65 7.41 -11.64 7.85
C GLY A 65 6.02 -11.24 8.30
N LEU A 66 5.85 -9.95 8.59
CA LEU A 66 4.56 -9.31 8.84
C LEU A 66 4.36 -8.15 7.86
N VAL A 67 3.18 -8.12 7.23
CA VAL A 67 2.70 -6.96 6.46
C VAL A 67 1.78 -6.13 7.34
N ILE A 68 2.06 -4.85 7.46
CA ILE A 68 1.22 -3.87 8.12
C ILE A 68 0.57 -3.01 7.01
N THR A 69 -0.73 -3.17 6.85
CA THR A 69 -1.54 -2.49 5.84
C THR A 69 -2.86 -1.99 6.45
N GLY A 70 -3.90 -1.75 5.67
CA GLY A 70 -5.24 -1.47 6.17
C GLY A 70 -5.88 -0.26 5.54
N GLY A 71 -6.26 0.73 6.37
CA GLY A 71 -6.58 2.07 5.94
C GLY A 71 -5.30 2.82 5.60
N GLU A 72 -4.76 3.57 6.56
CA GLU A 72 -3.41 4.13 6.49
C GLU A 72 -2.67 3.79 7.79
N PRO A 73 -1.68 2.87 7.74
CA PRO A 73 -0.96 2.46 8.94
C PRO A 73 -0.22 3.60 9.64
N LEU A 74 0.32 4.54 8.88
CA LEU A 74 1.07 5.67 9.44
C LEU A 74 0.17 6.72 10.13
N LEU A 75 -1.15 6.57 10.04
CA LEU A 75 -2.11 7.33 10.83
C LEU A 75 -2.08 6.92 12.31
N GLN A 76 -1.68 5.67 12.62
CA GLN A 76 -1.62 5.16 13.99
C GLN A 76 -0.48 5.83 14.76
N GLU A 77 -0.79 6.36 15.96
CA GLU A 77 0.22 7.05 16.79
C GLU A 77 1.28 6.07 17.31
N ASP A 78 0.86 4.86 17.63
CA ASP A 78 1.65 3.79 18.27
C ASP A 78 2.27 2.79 17.28
N ILE A 79 2.27 3.09 15.98
CA ILE A 79 2.83 2.21 14.93
C ILE A 79 4.32 1.88 15.18
N THR A 80 5.10 2.86 15.62
CA THR A 80 6.53 2.69 15.94
C THR A 80 6.70 1.66 17.06
N ALA A 81 5.95 1.81 18.16
CA ALA A 81 6.02 0.88 19.30
C ALA A 81 5.56 -0.54 18.91
N PHE A 82 4.57 -0.67 18.04
CA PHE A 82 4.14 -1.96 17.54
C PHE A 82 5.21 -2.61 16.63
N ALA A 83 5.78 -1.88 15.70
CA ALA A 83 6.85 -2.37 14.83
C ALA A 83 8.08 -2.82 15.64
N GLU A 84 8.45 -2.10 16.72
CA GLU A 84 9.50 -2.53 17.65
C GLU A 84 9.21 -3.89 18.30
N LYS A 85 7.96 -4.14 18.73
CA LYS A 85 7.57 -5.44 19.30
C LYS A 85 7.71 -6.56 18.25
N VAL A 86 7.28 -6.31 17.02
CA VAL A 86 7.40 -7.27 15.92
C VAL A 86 8.86 -7.57 15.57
N LYS A 87 9.69 -6.53 15.49
CA LYS A 87 11.15 -6.68 15.25
C LYS A 87 11.83 -7.46 16.38
N LYS A 88 11.45 -7.25 17.65
CA LYS A 88 11.95 -8.04 18.80
C LYS A 88 11.57 -9.52 18.72
N LEU A 89 10.46 -9.88 18.06
CA LEU A 89 10.11 -11.26 17.77
C LEU A 89 10.95 -11.87 16.63
N GLY A 90 11.74 -11.06 15.93
CA GLY A 90 12.63 -11.49 14.84
C GLY A 90 12.01 -11.41 13.45
N TYR A 91 10.81 -10.81 13.29
CA TYR A 91 10.15 -10.70 11.99
C TYR A 91 10.59 -9.47 11.20
N PRO A 92 10.92 -9.62 9.91
CA PRO A 92 10.89 -8.54 8.95
C PRO A 92 9.50 -7.92 8.84
N VAL A 93 9.46 -6.60 8.67
CA VAL A 93 8.24 -5.82 8.58
C VAL A 93 8.13 -5.16 7.21
N LYS A 94 7.03 -5.42 6.51
CA LYS A 94 6.61 -4.65 5.34
C LYS A 94 5.50 -3.69 5.72
N ILE A 95 5.59 -2.45 5.25
CA ILE A 95 4.53 -1.47 5.42
C ILE A 95 3.94 -1.06 4.06
N ASP A 96 2.60 -1.05 3.98
CA ASP A 96 1.86 -0.50 2.86
C ASP A 96 1.33 0.87 3.25
N THR A 97 1.63 1.93 2.50
CA THR A 97 1.25 3.30 2.84
C THR A 97 0.74 4.10 1.64
N ASN A 98 -0.09 5.09 1.89
CA ASN A 98 -0.52 6.07 0.90
C ASN A 98 0.42 7.29 0.78
N GLY A 99 1.49 7.33 1.57
CA GLY A 99 2.54 8.33 1.50
C GLY A 99 2.23 9.69 2.14
N THR A 100 1.14 9.85 2.89
CA THR A 100 0.77 11.15 3.48
C THR A 100 1.51 11.51 4.78
N TYR A 101 2.34 10.61 5.31
CA TYR A 101 3.07 10.78 6.58
C TYR A 101 4.58 10.57 6.39
N PRO A 102 5.28 11.42 5.60
CA PRO A 102 6.69 11.22 5.28
C PRO A 102 7.62 11.23 6.50
N GLU A 103 7.32 12.04 7.52
CA GLU A 103 8.13 12.12 8.74
C GLU A 103 8.09 10.81 9.53
N LYS A 104 6.89 10.23 9.69
CA LYS A 104 6.71 8.96 10.40
C LYS A 104 7.30 7.79 9.61
N LEU A 105 7.17 7.81 8.29
CA LEU A 105 7.81 6.83 7.41
C LEU A 105 9.34 6.89 7.56
N LYS A 106 9.91 8.09 7.51
CA LYS A 106 11.35 8.30 7.71
C LYS A 106 11.81 7.80 9.08
N GLU A 107 11.06 8.10 10.15
CA GLU A 107 11.35 7.60 11.50
C GLU A 107 11.43 6.06 11.54
N LEU A 108 10.46 5.36 10.94
CA LEU A 108 10.44 3.90 10.92
C LEU A 108 11.65 3.33 10.15
N ILE A 109 12.02 3.95 9.03
CA ILE A 109 13.17 3.54 8.22
C ILE A 109 14.48 3.78 9.00
N ASP A 110 14.68 4.95 9.58
CA ASP A 110 15.89 5.32 10.32
C ASP A 110 16.11 4.41 11.54
N LYS A 111 15.03 4.05 12.22
CA LYS A 111 15.05 3.10 13.34
C LYS A 111 15.18 1.63 12.90
N LYS A 112 15.25 1.34 11.59
CA LYS A 112 15.30 -0.02 11.01
C LYS A 112 14.14 -0.91 11.45
N LEU A 113 12.96 -0.30 11.60
CA LEU A 113 11.73 -0.98 12.00
C LEU A 113 10.91 -1.49 10.80
N VAL A 114 11.29 -1.09 9.59
CA VAL A 114 10.68 -1.50 8.33
C VAL A 114 11.76 -2.00 7.39
N ASP A 115 11.53 -3.16 6.78
CA ASP A 115 12.45 -3.83 5.86
C ASP A 115 11.99 -3.69 4.40
N TYR A 116 10.70 -3.43 4.18
CA TYR A 116 10.12 -3.23 2.85
C TYR A 116 8.99 -2.18 2.89
N VAL A 117 9.00 -1.25 1.95
CA VAL A 117 7.96 -0.24 1.81
C VAL A 117 7.22 -0.42 0.48
N ALA A 118 5.89 -0.55 0.54
CA ALA A 118 5.04 -0.46 -0.65
C ALA A 118 4.20 0.82 -0.55
N MET A 119 4.41 1.75 -1.49
CA MET A 119 3.66 2.99 -1.50
C MET A 119 2.69 3.04 -2.68
N ASP A 120 1.43 3.33 -2.39
CA ASP A 120 0.41 3.56 -3.39
C ASP A 120 0.43 5.01 -3.88
N VAL A 121 0.86 5.25 -5.11
CA VAL A 121 0.69 6.52 -5.81
C VAL A 121 -0.64 6.48 -6.56
N LYS A 122 -1.62 7.25 -6.07
CA LYS A 122 -3.02 7.06 -6.46
C LYS A 122 -3.38 7.67 -7.81
N ALA A 123 -2.68 8.72 -8.24
CA ALA A 123 -2.97 9.48 -9.45
C ALA A 123 -1.79 10.38 -9.85
N PRO A 124 -1.78 10.98 -11.06
CA PRO A 124 -0.94 12.13 -11.34
C PRO A 124 -1.35 13.32 -10.44
N LYS A 125 -0.44 14.26 -10.21
CA LYS A 125 -0.58 15.35 -9.23
C LYS A 125 -1.90 16.14 -9.37
N ASN A 126 -2.29 16.45 -10.60
CA ASN A 126 -3.50 17.23 -10.92
C ASN A 126 -4.82 16.49 -10.62
N LYS A 127 -4.81 15.17 -10.54
CA LYS A 127 -6.00 14.32 -10.25
C LYS A 127 -5.99 13.73 -8.84
N TYR A 128 -4.98 14.01 -8.04
CA TYR A 128 -4.77 13.33 -6.75
C TYR A 128 -5.98 13.46 -5.82
N ASN A 129 -6.50 14.69 -5.65
CA ASN A 129 -7.69 14.93 -4.80
C ASN A 129 -8.93 14.18 -5.29
N GLN A 130 -9.10 14.06 -6.60
CA GLN A 130 -10.22 13.34 -7.19
C GLN A 130 -10.14 11.84 -6.86
N LEU A 131 -8.95 11.25 -7.00
CA LEU A 131 -8.73 9.82 -6.79
C LEU A 131 -8.71 9.43 -5.32
N THR A 132 -8.27 10.33 -4.46
CA THR A 132 -8.20 10.10 -3.00
C THR A 132 -9.48 10.47 -2.27
N GLY A 133 -10.37 11.24 -2.88
CA GLY A 133 -11.58 11.76 -2.24
C GLY A 133 -11.28 12.68 -1.04
N ALA A 134 -10.08 13.28 -1.00
CA ALA A 134 -9.61 14.14 0.08
C ALA A 134 -8.71 15.25 -0.47
N LYS A 135 -8.62 16.38 0.27
CA LYS A 135 -7.61 17.42 0.00
C LYS A 135 -6.25 16.86 0.42
N THR A 136 -5.43 16.52 -0.57
CA THR A 136 -4.11 15.92 -0.36
C THR A 136 -3.01 16.96 -0.54
N ASP A 137 -2.10 17.00 0.42
CA ASP A 137 -0.87 17.77 0.30
C ASP A 137 0.13 16.98 -0.57
N ILE A 138 0.27 17.39 -1.83
CA ILE A 138 1.16 16.74 -2.81
C ILE A 138 2.62 16.81 -2.36
N PHE A 139 3.03 17.85 -1.65
CA PHE A 139 4.41 17.96 -1.14
C PHE A 139 4.76 16.81 -0.18
N LYS A 140 3.80 16.38 0.66
CA LYS A 140 4.01 15.20 1.52
C LYS A 140 4.18 13.91 0.72
N ILE A 141 3.42 13.76 -0.36
CA ILE A 141 3.55 12.61 -1.26
C ILE A 141 4.93 12.60 -1.92
N GLU A 142 5.37 13.75 -2.45
CA GLU A 142 6.70 13.91 -3.04
C GLU A 142 7.80 13.57 -2.05
N LYS A 143 7.72 14.11 -0.84
CA LYS A 143 8.67 13.84 0.23
C LYS A 143 8.72 12.36 0.61
N SER A 144 7.58 11.66 0.64
CA SER A 144 7.55 10.21 0.87
C SER A 144 8.22 9.45 -0.26
N ILE A 145 8.00 9.84 -1.52
CA ILE A 145 8.66 9.23 -2.68
C ILE A 145 10.18 9.39 -2.58
N GLU A 146 10.66 10.59 -2.22
CA GLU A 146 12.07 10.88 -2.04
C GLU A 146 12.69 10.04 -0.91
N VAL A 147 12.06 10.01 0.26
CA VAL A 147 12.48 9.19 1.41
C VAL A 147 12.56 7.71 1.04
N ILE A 148 11.55 7.19 0.35
CA ILE A 148 11.52 5.77 -0.05
C ILE A 148 12.65 5.47 -1.03
N LYS A 149 12.86 6.31 -2.04
CA LYS A 149 13.91 6.09 -3.06
C LYS A 149 15.31 6.19 -2.48
N ALA A 150 15.53 7.06 -1.48
CA ALA A 150 16.83 7.30 -0.88
C ALA A 150 17.17 6.30 0.23
N ASP A 151 16.22 6.01 1.12
CA ASP A 151 16.53 5.44 2.43
C ASP A 151 15.86 4.09 2.71
N ALA A 152 14.79 3.71 1.97
CA ALA A 152 14.11 2.43 2.24
C ALA A 152 15.03 1.24 1.88
N PRO A 153 15.13 0.21 2.76
CA PRO A 153 15.96 -0.98 2.50
C PRO A 153 15.56 -1.69 1.21
N ASP A 154 14.27 -1.88 1.01
CA ASP A 154 13.68 -2.32 -0.26
C ASP A 154 12.27 -1.74 -0.44
N TYR A 155 11.82 -1.58 -1.70
CA TYR A 155 10.54 -0.91 -1.93
C TYR A 155 9.92 -1.20 -3.30
N GLU A 156 8.63 -0.91 -3.38
CA GLU A 156 7.84 -0.80 -4.60
C GLU A 156 6.90 0.41 -4.56
N PHE A 157 6.61 0.99 -5.72
CA PHE A 157 5.46 1.87 -5.93
C PHE A 157 4.35 1.11 -6.65
N ARG A 158 3.11 1.47 -6.35
CA ARG A 158 1.93 0.83 -6.93
C ARG A 158 0.91 1.86 -7.38
N THR A 159 0.19 1.56 -8.46
CA THR A 159 -0.98 2.35 -8.86
C THR A 159 -2.09 1.40 -9.30
N THR A 160 -3.29 1.54 -8.72
CA THR A 160 -4.48 0.84 -9.20
C THR A 160 -5.02 1.56 -10.43
N PHE A 161 -5.09 0.86 -11.56
CA PHE A 161 -5.53 1.42 -12.83
C PHE A 161 -7.06 1.33 -12.93
N VAL A 162 -7.74 2.39 -12.52
CA VAL A 162 -9.20 2.42 -12.37
C VAL A 162 -9.86 2.98 -13.63
N PRO A 163 -10.67 2.18 -14.36
CA PRO A 163 -11.36 2.64 -15.54
C PRO A 163 -12.31 3.82 -15.23
N GLY A 164 -12.35 4.77 -16.15
CA GLY A 164 -13.15 6.00 -16.00
C GLY A 164 -12.53 7.07 -15.09
N LEU A 165 -11.56 6.72 -14.23
CA LEU A 165 -10.84 7.68 -13.40
C LEU A 165 -9.41 7.94 -13.90
N LEU A 166 -8.72 6.92 -14.36
CA LEU A 166 -7.37 7.01 -14.91
C LEU A 166 -7.34 6.48 -16.33
N LYS A 167 -6.55 7.14 -17.18
CA LYS A 167 -6.22 6.74 -18.56
C LYS A 167 -4.75 6.38 -18.66
N LYS A 168 -4.34 5.82 -19.79
CA LYS A 168 -2.94 5.47 -20.04
C LYS A 168 -1.99 6.68 -19.88
N GLU A 169 -2.40 7.86 -20.35
CA GLU A 169 -1.62 9.09 -20.23
C GLU A 169 -1.38 9.45 -18.74
N ASP A 170 -2.35 9.21 -17.86
CA ASP A 170 -2.21 9.44 -16.42
C ASP A 170 -1.15 8.50 -15.80
N ILE A 171 -1.11 7.24 -16.26
CA ILE A 171 -0.10 6.27 -15.81
C ILE A 171 1.30 6.67 -16.31
N VAL A 172 1.40 7.20 -17.52
CA VAL A 172 2.66 7.75 -18.05
C VAL A 172 3.12 8.96 -17.25
N GLU A 173 2.22 9.86 -16.84
CA GLU A 173 2.56 10.99 -15.96
C GLU A 173 3.05 10.51 -14.59
N ILE A 174 2.41 9.51 -14.01
CA ILE A 174 2.88 8.88 -12.76
C ILE A 174 4.27 8.27 -12.95
N ALA A 175 4.49 7.55 -14.06
CA ALA A 175 5.77 6.93 -14.35
C ALA A 175 6.90 7.96 -14.47
N LYS A 176 6.66 9.08 -15.16
CA LYS A 176 7.61 10.20 -15.23
C LYS A 176 7.92 10.79 -13.85
N TRP A 177 6.90 10.92 -13.00
CA TRP A 177 7.09 11.40 -11.62
C TRP A 177 7.93 10.46 -10.77
N LEU A 178 7.81 9.14 -11.00
CA LEU A 178 8.53 8.10 -10.28
C LEU A 178 9.84 7.66 -10.97
N ASP A 179 10.27 8.35 -12.02
CA ASP A 179 11.42 7.96 -12.84
C ASP A 179 12.63 7.52 -12.02
N GLY A 180 13.28 6.43 -12.44
CA GLY A 180 14.41 5.81 -11.76
C GLY A 180 14.03 4.94 -10.54
N ALA A 181 12.75 4.76 -10.21
CA ALA A 181 12.35 3.90 -9.11
C ALA A 181 12.71 2.41 -9.36
N LYS A 182 12.97 1.68 -8.26
CA LYS A 182 13.41 0.27 -8.31
C LYS A 182 12.33 -0.66 -8.84
N ARG A 183 11.08 -0.54 -8.32
CA ARG A 183 9.95 -1.38 -8.75
C ARG A 183 8.66 -0.57 -8.86
N PHE A 184 7.89 -0.87 -9.90
CA PHE A 184 6.54 -0.36 -10.06
C PHE A 184 5.56 -1.48 -10.41
N TYR A 185 4.39 -1.47 -9.77
CA TYR A 185 3.29 -2.39 -10.06
C TYR A 185 2.07 -1.64 -10.54
N LEU A 186 1.69 -1.86 -11.79
CA LEU A 186 0.39 -1.47 -12.33
C LEU A 186 -0.64 -2.50 -11.89
N GLN A 187 -1.50 -2.12 -10.93
CA GLN A 187 -2.48 -3.03 -10.35
C GLN A 187 -3.80 -2.96 -11.10
N GLN A 188 -4.34 -4.13 -11.46
CA GLN A 188 -5.67 -4.23 -12.02
C GLN A 188 -6.72 -3.78 -11.01
N PHE A 189 -7.64 -2.94 -11.47
CA PHE A 189 -8.85 -2.62 -10.72
C PHE A 189 -9.70 -3.87 -10.50
N LYS A 190 -10.26 -4.04 -9.30
CA LYS A 190 -11.17 -5.12 -8.95
C LYS A 190 -12.43 -4.55 -8.29
N ASN A 191 -13.58 -5.09 -8.66
CA ASN A 191 -14.89 -4.73 -8.13
C ASN A 191 -15.71 -5.94 -7.69
N ASN A 192 -15.02 -7.02 -7.30
CA ASN A 192 -15.61 -8.26 -6.80
C ASN A 192 -16.11 -8.18 -5.34
N SER A 193 -16.05 -7.01 -4.73
CA SER A 193 -16.62 -6.69 -3.42
C SER A 193 -17.14 -5.25 -3.41
N PRO A 194 -18.06 -4.87 -2.49
CA PRO A 194 -18.58 -3.51 -2.40
C PRO A 194 -17.47 -2.46 -2.25
N LEU A 195 -17.47 -1.46 -3.11
CA LEU A 195 -16.50 -0.38 -3.11
C LEU A 195 -16.96 0.80 -2.24
N MET A 196 -16.06 1.73 -1.96
CA MET A 196 -16.40 2.98 -1.26
C MET A 196 -17.49 3.75 -2.04
N SER A 197 -17.38 3.79 -3.37
CA SER A 197 -18.39 4.36 -4.26
C SER A 197 -19.08 3.28 -5.10
N SER A 198 -20.39 3.12 -4.91
CA SER A 198 -21.21 2.18 -5.70
C SER A 198 -21.24 2.48 -7.20
N LYS A 199 -20.83 3.69 -7.62
CA LYS A 199 -20.72 4.04 -9.06
C LYS A 199 -19.67 3.19 -9.79
N LEU A 200 -18.77 2.56 -9.08
CA LEU A 200 -17.71 1.71 -9.64
C LEU A 200 -18.01 0.21 -9.55
N ASP A 201 -19.08 -0.19 -8.85
CA ASP A 201 -19.39 -1.61 -8.63
C ASP A 201 -19.63 -2.39 -9.93
N ASN A 202 -20.13 -1.70 -10.98
CA ASN A 202 -20.40 -2.32 -12.28
C ASN A 202 -19.42 -1.87 -13.39
N VAL A 203 -18.33 -1.22 -13.04
CA VAL A 203 -17.32 -0.78 -14.01
C VAL A 203 -16.43 -1.96 -14.39
N ALA A 204 -16.41 -2.36 -15.65
CA ALA A 204 -15.55 -3.42 -16.13
C ALA A 204 -14.07 -3.02 -15.99
N PRO A 205 -13.21 -3.88 -15.40
CA PRO A 205 -11.77 -3.67 -15.40
C PRO A 205 -11.20 -3.50 -16.80
N TYR A 206 -10.07 -2.84 -16.93
CA TYR A 206 -9.37 -2.77 -18.20
C TYR A 206 -8.92 -4.16 -18.67
N SER A 207 -8.85 -4.37 -19.99
CA SER A 207 -8.40 -5.64 -20.53
C SER A 207 -6.90 -5.87 -20.23
N LYS A 208 -6.51 -7.12 -20.21
CA LYS A 208 -5.10 -7.51 -20.00
C LYS A 208 -4.18 -6.91 -21.07
N GLU A 209 -4.67 -6.84 -22.31
CA GLU A 209 -3.97 -6.26 -23.45
C GLU A 209 -3.69 -4.77 -23.18
N TYR A 210 -4.70 -4.01 -22.75
CA TYR A 210 -4.55 -2.57 -22.47
C TYR A 210 -3.61 -2.31 -21.29
N LEU A 211 -3.64 -3.16 -20.24
CA LEU A 211 -2.65 -3.07 -19.16
C LEU A 211 -1.23 -3.33 -19.67
N ASN A 212 -1.05 -4.35 -20.51
CA ASN A 212 0.27 -4.69 -21.06
C ASN A 212 0.80 -3.61 -22.02
N GLU A 213 -0.06 -3.02 -22.85
CA GLU A 213 0.30 -1.87 -23.70
C GLU A 213 0.78 -0.69 -22.84
N THR A 214 -0.01 -0.36 -21.79
CA THR A 214 0.35 0.70 -20.83
C THR A 214 1.67 0.38 -20.12
N LEU A 215 1.84 -0.87 -19.67
CA LEU A 215 3.07 -1.32 -19.03
C LEU A 215 4.29 -1.15 -19.94
N ASN A 216 4.18 -1.51 -21.22
CA ASN A 216 5.30 -1.39 -22.17
C ASN A 216 5.73 0.07 -22.36
N GLU A 217 4.80 1.02 -22.31
CA GLU A 217 5.10 2.45 -22.45
C GLU A 217 5.83 3.00 -21.22
N ILE A 218 5.53 2.49 -20.01
CA ILE A 218 6.11 2.99 -18.77
C ILE A 218 7.37 2.23 -18.32
N LYS A 219 7.65 1.05 -18.87
CA LYS A 219 8.85 0.26 -18.53
C LYS A 219 10.16 1.05 -18.50
N PRO A 220 10.44 1.98 -19.45
CA PRO A 220 11.71 2.71 -19.47
C PRO A 220 11.99 3.56 -18.22
N PHE A 221 10.95 3.91 -17.44
CA PHE A 221 11.10 4.73 -16.24
C PHE A 221 11.50 3.94 -14.99
N PHE A 222 11.48 2.59 -15.03
CA PHE A 222 11.68 1.74 -13.86
C PHE A 222 12.77 0.68 -14.08
N LYS A 223 13.46 0.29 -13.00
CA LYS A 223 14.35 -0.89 -13.10
C LYS A 223 13.55 -2.17 -13.33
N ASN A 224 12.40 -2.29 -12.65
CA ASN A 224 11.46 -3.41 -12.79
C ASN A 224 10.03 -2.88 -12.81
N CYS A 225 9.21 -3.37 -13.75
CA CYS A 225 7.84 -2.93 -13.93
C CYS A 225 6.94 -4.12 -14.27
N TYR A 226 5.84 -4.28 -13.53
CA TYR A 226 4.97 -5.45 -13.63
C TYR A 226 3.48 -5.06 -13.60
N VAL A 227 2.63 -5.94 -14.17
CA VAL A 227 1.19 -5.92 -13.92
C VAL A 227 0.88 -6.90 -12.79
N ARG A 228 -0.04 -6.53 -11.88
CA ARG A 228 -0.51 -7.36 -10.78
C ARG A 228 -2.02 -7.49 -10.82
N GLY A 229 -2.55 -8.70 -10.57
CA GLY A 229 -3.98 -8.93 -10.40
C GLY A 229 -4.76 -9.25 -11.68
N VAL A 230 -4.10 -9.62 -12.77
CA VAL A 230 -4.68 -10.06 -14.06
C VAL A 230 -4.79 -11.57 -14.15
#